data_c4fc4f28ff1d1567abf95823f45621f2
#
_entry.id   c4fc4f28ff1d1567abf95823f45621f2
#
_cell.length_a   1.000
_cell.length_b   1.000
_cell.length_c   1.000
_cell.angle_alpha   90.00
_cell.angle_beta   90.00
_cell.angle_gamma   90.00
#
_symmetry.space_group_name_H-M   'P 1'
#
loop_
_entity.id
_entity.type
_entity.pdbx_description
1 polymer ?
#
loop_
_entity_poly.entity_id
_entity_poly.type
_entity_poly.pdbx_seq_one_letter_code
_entity_poly.pdbx_strand_id
1 'polypeptide(L)'
;MRQRAIRLGVVVVAVLGVSAALAPATYAAAPVECRKGSFCLFSGAHQTGEVLYQVDAKVRKTKFTFPDVDALELPSNPRSARNPIPDSFGCIVRLNDKAHFAGDEQEIGGGDSELSGVPVASMTADCG
;
A
#
# COMPACT_ATOMS: atom_id res chain seq x y z
N MET A 1 11.62 72.98 -53.75
CA MET A 1 10.73 72.50 -52.67
C MET A 1 11.11 71.05 -52.36
N ARG A 2 11.67 70.78 -51.19
CA ARG A 2 12.10 69.46 -50.79
C ARG A 2 11.07 68.93 -49.73
N GLN A 3 10.31 67.96 -50.11
CA GLN A 3 9.43 67.25 -49.16
C GLN A 3 10.25 66.26 -48.34
N ARG A 4 10.28 66.45 -47.02
CA ARG A 4 10.85 65.50 -46.10
C ARG A 4 9.75 64.51 -45.69
N ALA A 5 9.89 63.27 -46.12
CA ALA A 5 9.08 62.19 -45.67
C ALA A 5 9.42 61.74 -44.22
N ILE A 6 8.55 61.92 -43.30
CA ILE A 6 8.70 61.43 -41.93
C ILE A 6 8.25 59.97 -41.91
N ARG A 7 9.20 59.06 -41.66
CA ARG A 7 8.90 57.65 -41.42
C ARG A 7 8.49 57.49 -39.96
N LEU A 8 7.23 57.20 -39.73
CA LEU A 8 6.77 56.74 -38.44
C LEU A 8 7.13 55.27 -38.29
N GLY A 9 8.07 55.00 -37.38
CA GLY A 9 8.40 53.64 -36.96
C GLY A 9 7.35 53.13 -35.98
N VAL A 10 6.59 52.09 -36.37
CA VAL A 10 5.69 51.38 -35.47
C VAL A 10 6.55 50.40 -34.63
N VAL A 11 6.65 50.69 -33.34
CA VAL A 11 7.25 49.79 -32.39
C VAL A 11 6.17 48.81 -31.93
N VAL A 12 6.24 47.57 -32.42
CA VAL A 12 5.40 46.48 -31.93
C VAL A 12 6.04 45.91 -30.67
N VAL A 13 5.48 46.23 -29.52
CA VAL A 13 5.87 45.60 -28.25
C VAL A 13 5.14 44.26 -28.15
N ALA A 14 5.83 43.17 -28.41
CA ALA A 14 5.34 41.84 -28.17
C ALA A 14 5.37 41.56 -26.65
N VAL A 15 4.24 41.61 -26.01
CA VAL A 15 4.08 41.17 -24.62
C VAL A 15 4.00 39.63 -24.62
N LEU A 16 5.14 39.00 -24.31
CA LEU A 16 5.16 37.55 -24.03
C LEU A 16 4.49 37.30 -22.66
N GLY A 17 3.22 36.98 -22.71
CA GLY A 17 2.49 36.51 -21.54
C GLY A 17 3.01 35.13 -21.11
N VAL A 18 3.82 35.08 -20.06
CA VAL A 18 4.19 33.82 -19.40
C VAL A 18 2.96 33.37 -18.61
N SER A 19 2.16 32.49 -19.19
CA SER A 19 1.10 31.77 -18.46
C SER A 19 1.79 30.72 -17.59
N ALA A 20 2.05 31.06 -16.33
CA ALA A 20 2.43 30.05 -15.34
C ALA A 20 1.21 29.18 -15.06
N ALA A 21 1.16 28.01 -15.67
CA ALA A 21 0.18 26.99 -15.32
C ALA A 21 0.51 26.50 -13.91
N LEU A 22 -0.27 26.93 -12.92
CA LEU A 22 -0.25 26.35 -11.58
C LEU A 22 -0.83 24.94 -11.69
N ALA A 23 0.06 23.93 -11.75
CA ALA A 23 -0.38 22.55 -11.61
C ALA A 23 -0.99 22.37 -10.22
N PRO A 24 -2.21 21.76 -10.09
CA PRO A 24 -2.76 21.47 -8.79
C PRO A 24 -1.80 20.55 -8.04
N ALA A 25 -1.42 20.93 -6.81
CA ALA A 25 -0.63 20.08 -5.95
C ALA A 25 -1.49 18.85 -5.61
N THR A 26 -1.17 17.70 -6.21
CA THR A 26 -1.74 16.42 -5.81
C THR A 26 -1.10 16.03 -4.49
N TYR A 27 -1.82 16.20 -3.39
CA TYR A 27 -1.42 15.63 -2.10
C TYR A 27 -1.58 14.11 -2.22
N ALA A 28 -0.46 13.38 -2.37
CA ALA A 28 -0.46 11.94 -2.19
C ALA A 28 -0.89 11.68 -0.74
N ALA A 29 -1.91 10.82 -0.54
CA ALA A 29 -2.26 10.35 0.78
C ALA A 29 -1.01 9.74 1.43
N ALA A 30 -0.75 10.06 2.72
CA ALA A 30 0.35 9.47 3.46
C ALA A 30 0.23 7.94 3.41
N PRO A 31 1.33 7.18 3.18
CA PRO A 31 1.28 5.73 3.16
C PRO A 31 0.71 5.23 4.49
N VAL A 32 -0.19 4.24 4.40
CA VAL A 32 -0.74 3.60 5.60
C VAL A 32 0.37 2.79 6.24
N GLU A 33 0.70 3.11 7.47
CA GLU A 33 1.69 2.35 8.24
C GLU A 33 1.02 1.18 8.97
N CYS A 34 1.76 0.06 9.09
CA CYS A 34 1.31 -1.07 9.89
C CYS A 34 1.29 -0.70 11.37
N ARG A 35 0.10 -0.66 11.96
CA ARG A 35 -0.07 -0.31 13.38
C ARG A 35 0.52 -1.39 14.28
N LYS A 36 1.09 -0.96 15.40
CA LYS A 36 1.56 -1.89 16.42
C LYS A 36 0.41 -2.78 16.90
N GLY A 37 0.64 -4.09 16.94
CA GLY A 37 -0.39 -5.06 17.33
C GLY A 37 -1.33 -5.47 16.20
N SER A 38 -1.07 -5.03 14.96
CA SER A 38 -1.83 -5.46 13.78
C SER A 38 -1.06 -6.50 12.99
N PHE A 39 -1.81 -7.42 12.40
CA PHE A 39 -1.33 -8.23 11.29
C PHE A 39 -1.33 -7.40 10.02
N CYS A 40 -0.25 -7.44 9.24
CA CYS A 40 -0.13 -6.66 8.01
C CYS A 40 0.47 -7.50 6.89
N LEU A 41 -0.02 -7.25 5.66
CA LEU A 41 0.58 -7.70 4.41
C LEU A 41 1.15 -6.50 3.66
N PHE A 42 2.36 -6.64 3.12
CA PHE A 42 3.10 -5.57 2.44
C PHE A 42 3.35 -5.90 0.97
N SER A 43 3.34 -4.88 0.13
CA SER A 43 3.61 -5.01 -1.30
C SER A 43 5.09 -5.30 -1.61
N GLY A 44 6.00 -4.92 -0.74
CA GLY A 44 7.44 -5.10 -0.87
C GLY A 44 8.00 -6.16 0.08
N ALA A 45 9.23 -6.60 -0.19
CA ALA A 45 9.99 -7.46 0.71
C ALA A 45 10.41 -6.71 1.99
N HIS A 46 10.75 -7.43 3.04
CA HIS A 46 11.25 -6.88 4.30
C HIS A 46 10.30 -5.83 4.92
N GLN A 47 9.00 -6.08 4.86
CA GLN A 47 7.94 -5.19 5.40
C GLN A 47 8.02 -3.76 4.85
N THR A 48 8.34 -3.64 3.57
CA THR A 48 8.42 -2.39 2.83
C THR A 48 7.25 -2.21 1.84
N GLY A 49 7.19 -1.04 1.23
CA GLY A 49 6.13 -0.72 0.28
C GLY A 49 4.82 -0.36 0.96
N GLU A 50 3.72 -0.60 0.27
CA GLU A 50 2.40 -0.29 0.78
C GLU A 50 1.88 -1.40 1.68
N VAL A 51 1.12 -1.04 2.71
CA VAL A 51 0.32 -1.97 3.50
C VAL A 51 -0.92 -2.32 2.67
N LEU A 52 -0.96 -3.53 2.14
CA LEU A 52 -2.06 -4.04 1.30
C LEU A 52 -3.26 -4.47 2.13
N TYR A 53 -3.01 -4.96 3.33
CA TYR A 53 -4.03 -5.41 4.26
C TYR A 53 -3.55 -5.22 5.70
N GLN A 54 -4.45 -4.83 6.58
CA GLN A 54 -4.17 -4.67 8.00
C GLN A 54 -5.39 -5.03 8.83
N VAL A 55 -5.20 -5.82 9.87
CA VAL A 55 -6.22 -6.17 10.85
C VAL A 55 -5.61 -6.22 12.25
N ASP A 56 -6.33 -5.68 13.23
CA ASP A 56 -5.86 -5.71 14.61
C ASP A 56 -6.02 -7.11 15.21
N ALA A 57 -4.95 -7.63 15.80
CA ALA A 57 -5.01 -8.84 16.57
C ALA A 57 -5.77 -8.59 17.88
N LYS A 58 -6.75 -9.45 18.16
CA LYS A 58 -7.55 -9.38 19.40
C LYS A 58 -7.02 -10.36 20.43
N VAL A 59 -6.81 -9.86 21.64
CA VAL A 59 -6.45 -10.72 22.78
C VAL A 59 -7.74 -11.17 23.45
N ARG A 60 -7.96 -12.48 23.52
CA ARG A 60 -9.02 -13.08 24.31
C ARG A 60 -8.42 -14.06 25.32
N LYS A 61 -8.44 -13.67 26.60
CA LYS A 61 -7.79 -14.44 27.68
C LYS A 61 -6.30 -14.66 27.38
N THR A 62 -5.91 -15.87 27.03
CA THR A 62 -4.54 -16.26 26.69
C THR A 62 -4.33 -16.50 25.19
N LYS A 63 -5.27 -16.14 24.37
CA LYS A 63 -5.21 -16.35 22.91
C LYS A 63 -5.21 -15.03 22.17
N PHE A 64 -4.29 -14.91 21.21
CA PHE A 64 -4.32 -13.86 20.19
C PHE A 64 -5.05 -14.40 18.96
N THR A 65 -5.91 -13.60 18.37
CA THR A 65 -6.59 -13.96 17.14
C THR A 65 -6.99 -12.72 16.35
N PHE A 66 -7.20 -12.90 15.09
CA PHE A 66 -7.95 -11.98 14.22
C PHE A 66 -9.02 -12.77 13.47
N PRO A 67 -10.05 -12.09 12.93
CA PRO A 67 -11.12 -12.81 12.24
C PRO A 67 -10.60 -13.57 11.02
N ASP A 68 -11.16 -14.73 10.77
CA ASP A 68 -10.97 -15.42 9.50
C ASP A 68 -11.51 -14.57 8.36
N VAL A 69 -10.77 -14.54 7.27
CA VAL A 69 -11.13 -13.82 6.05
C VAL A 69 -11.24 -14.83 4.92
N ASP A 70 -12.46 -15.19 4.55
CA ASP A 70 -12.73 -16.22 3.55
C ASP A 70 -12.65 -15.70 2.11
N ALA A 71 -12.74 -14.38 1.92
CA ALA A 71 -12.55 -13.72 0.64
C ALA A 71 -11.83 -12.40 0.84
N LEU A 72 -10.59 -12.33 0.39
CA LEU A 72 -9.71 -11.17 0.48
C LEU A 72 -9.32 -10.70 -0.92
N GLU A 73 -9.62 -9.46 -1.23
CA GLU A 73 -9.20 -8.81 -2.48
C GLU A 73 -8.07 -7.83 -2.20
N LEU A 74 -6.90 -8.11 -2.73
CA LEU A 74 -5.73 -7.25 -2.60
C LEU A 74 -5.40 -6.58 -3.95
N PRO A 75 -4.89 -5.33 -3.94
CA PRO A 75 -4.51 -4.64 -5.18
C PRO A 75 -3.29 -5.25 -5.88
N SER A 76 -2.48 -6.02 -5.15
CA SER A 76 -1.32 -6.74 -5.66
C SER A 76 -0.96 -7.92 -4.76
N ASN A 77 -0.06 -8.80 -5.24
CA ASN A 77 0.40 -9.92 -4.43
C ASN A 77 1.34 -9.45 -3.33
N PRO A 78 1.13 -9.85 -2.08
CA PRO A 78 2.00 -9.46 -0.98
C PRO A 78 3.36 -10.17 -1.09
N ARG A 79 4.41 -9.45 -0.67
CA ARG A 79 5.79 -9.91 -0.67
C ARG A 79 6.35 -10.17 0.73
N SER A 80 5.74 -9.60 1.73
CA SER A 80 6.09 -9.83 3.12
C SER A 80 4.90 -9.62 4.05
N ALA A 81 5.02 -10.12 5.27
CA ALA A 81 3.99 -10.03 6.29
C ALA A 81 4.59 -9.68 7.65
N ARG A 82 3.78 -9.08 8.50
CA ARG A 82 4.07 -8.92 9.93
C ARG A 82 2.95 -9.54 10.73
N ASN A 83 3.27 -10.54 11.54
CA ASN A 83 2.36 -11.19 12.46
C ASN A 83 2.66 -10.75 13.89
N PRO A 84 1.76 -10.01 14.56
CA PRO A 84 1.99 -9.51 15.92
C PRO A 84 1.86 -10.61 16.98
N ILE A 85 1.39 -11.80 16.62
CA ILE A 85 1.20 -12.90 17.55
C ILE A 85 2.55 -13.56 17.84
N PRO A 86 3.05 -13.56 19.08
CA PRO A 86 4.31 -14.20 19.42
C PRO A 86 4.28 -15.71 19.17
N ASP A 87 5.39 -16.29 18.74
CA ASP A 87 5.55 -17.75 18.53
C ASP A 87 5.23 -18.57 19.77
N SER A 88 5.44 -18.01 20.96
CA SER A 88 5.14 -18.66 22.24
C SER A 88 3.65 -19.01 22.43
N PHE A 89 2.76 -18.41 21.64
CA PHE A 89 1.33 -18.76 21.65
C PHE A 89 1.00 -19.98 20.78
N GLY A 90 1.97 -20.50 20.01
CA GLY A 90 1.75 -21.64 19.12
C GLY A 90 0.74 -21.35 17.99
N CYS A 91 0.57 -20.09 17.63
CA CYS A 91 -0.32 -19.70 16.57
C CYS A 91 0.43 -19.57 15.25
N ILE A 92 -0.19 -20.03 14.17
CA ILE A 92 0.25 -19.79 12.80
C ILE A 92 -0.83 -19.05 12.03
N VAL A 93 -0.42 -18.26 11.06
CA VAL A 93 -1.34 -17.66 10.10
C VAL A 93 -1.22 -18.43 8.78
N ARG A 94 -2.35 -18.91 8.28
CA ARG A 94 -2.46 -19.59 7.01
C ARG A 94 -2.97 -18.62 5.96
N LEU A 95 -2.21 -18.46 4.89
CA LEU A 95 -2.55 -17.62 3.75
C LEU A 95 -2.81 -18.53 2.55
N ASN A 96 -4.02 -18.46 1.98
CA ASN A 96 -4.41 -19.27 0.84
C ASN A 96 -4.51 -18.42 -0.43
N ASP A 97 -4.10 -18.95 -1.56
CA ASP A 97 -4.11 -18.25 -2.85
C ASP A 97 -5.49 -18.14 -3.50
N LYS A 98 -6.48 -18.87 -2.95
CA LYS A 98 -7.88 -18.81 -3.36
C LYS A 98 -8.79 -18.46 -2.19
N ALA A 99 -9.97 -17.95 -2.53
CA ALA A 99 -11.02 -17.70 -1.55
C ALA A 99 -11.51 -19.01 -0.88
N HIS A 100 -12.19 -18.85 0.24
CA HIS A 100 -12.78 -19.96 1.01
C HIS A 100 -11.73 -20.97 1.50
N PHE A 101 -10.55 -20.49 1.88
CA PHE A 101 -9.44 -21.30 2.41
C PHE A 101 -9.02 -22.44 1.49
N ALA A 102 -9.14 -22.21 0.18
CA ALA A 102 -8.79 -23.16 -0.86
C ALA A 102 -7.45 -22.82 -1.53
N GLY A 103 -6.96 -23.75 -2.35
CA GLY A 103 -5.73 -23.57 -3.13
C GLY A 103 -4.46 -23.86 -2.34
N ASP A 104 -3.37 -23.27 -2.79
CA ASP A 104 -2.07 -23.41 -2.13
C ASP A 104 -1.98 -22.55 -0.88
N GLU A 105 -1.37 -23.10 0.15
CA GLU A 105 -1.27 -22.49 1.47
C GLU A 105 0.17 -22.11 1.79
N GLN A 106 0.34 -20.92 2.38
CA GLN A 106 1.58 -20.51 3.05
C GLN A 106 1.31 -20.34 4.54
N GLU A 107 2.14 -20.95 5.35
CA GLU A 107 2.09 -20.81 6.81
C GLU A 107 3.15 -19.80 7.26
N ILE A 108 2.75 -18.87 8.13
CA ILE A 108 3.65 -17.90 8.73
C ILE A 108 3.53 -17.94 10.25
N GLY A 109 4.67 -17.97 10.93
CA GLY A 109 4.78 -17.85 12.37
C GLY A 109 4.68 -16.41 12.86
N GLY A 110 5.03 -16.15 14.12
CA GLY A 110 5.08 -14.82 14.70
C GLY A 110 6.24 -13.99 14.14
N GLY A 111 6.06 -12.68 14.17
CA GLY A 111 7.06 -11.74 13.68
C GLY A 111 6.97 -11.46 12.19
N ASP A 112 8.10 -11.04 11.63
CA ASP A 112 8.23 -10.65 10.23
C ASP A 112 8.57 -11.85 9.36
N SER A 113 7.89 -12.00 8.23
CA SER A 113 8.09 -13.11 7.27
C SER A 113 8.11 -12.62 5.84
N GLU A 114 8.94 -13.25 5.02
CA GLU A 114 8.91 -13.10 3.56
C GLU A 114 7.87 -14.05 2.96
N LEU A 115 7.20 -13.58 1.92
CA LEU A 115 6.19 -14.35 1.19
C LEU A 115 6.69 -14.67 -0.23
N SER A 116 6.13 -15.73 -0.83
CA SER A 116 6.52 -16.19 -2.16
C SER A 116 6.07 -15.29 -3.32
N GLY A 117 5.27 -14.25 -3.03
CA GLY A 117 4.74 -13.33 -4.05
C GLY A 117 3.56 -13.89 -4.84
N VAL A 118 2.94 -14.98 -4.34
CA VAL A 118 1.69 -15.51 -4.88
C VAL A 118 0.49 -14.72 -4.34
N PRO A 119 -0.68 -14.79 -5.00
CA PRO A 119 -1.91 -14.20 -4.48
C PRO A 119 -2.23 -14.67 -3.07
N VAL A 120 -2.90 -13.82 -2.30
CA VAL A 120 -3.54 -14.18 -1.04
C VAL A 120 -5.00 -13.77 -1.15
N ALA A 121 -5.90 -14.74 -1.13
CA ALA A 121 -7.34 -14.53 -1.31
C ALA A 121 -8.18 -14.99 -0.11
N SER A 122 -7.59 -15.67 0.85
CA SER A 122 -8.19 -15.94 2.16
C SER A 122 -7.13 -16.18 3.21
N MET A 123 -7.47 -16.01 4.46
CA MET A 123 -6.55 -16.24 5.57
C MET A 123 -7.26 -16.58 6.87
N THR A 124 -6.60 -17.37 7.70
CA THR A 124 -7.04 -17.73 9.05
C THR A 124 -5.87 -17.76 10.03
N ALA A 125 -6.14 -17.49 11.30
CA ALA A 125 -5.19 -17.70 12.39
C ALA A 125 -5.55 -18.96 13.13
N ASP A 126 -4.65 -19.92 13.15
CA ASP A 126 -4.79 -21.19 13.85
C ASP A 126 -3.91 -21.18 15.09
N CYS A 127 -4.54 -21.18 16.24
CA CYS A 127 -3.89 -21.27 17.55
C CYS A 127 -4.26 -22.63 18.14
N GLY A 128 -3.42 -23.60 17.93
CA GLY A 128 -3.60 -25.00 18.34
C GLY A 128 -4.14 -25.24 19.75
#